data_86b52fee595d56006bc44196473891bb
#
_entry.id   86b52fee595d56006bc44196473891bb
#
_cell.length_a   1.000
_cell.length_b   1.000
_cell.length_c   1.000
_cell.angle_alpha   90.00
_cell.angle_beta   90.00
_cell.angle_gamma   90.00
#
_symmetry.space_group_name_H-M   'P 1'
#
loop_
_entity.id
_entity.type
_entity.pdbx_description
1 polymer ?
#
loop_
_entity_poly.entity_id
_entity_poly.type
_entity_poly.pdbx_seq_one_letter_code
_entity_poly.pdbx_strand_id
1 'polypeptide(L)'
;MASLPPPTGAASELDDSDALEVLARGELEVRGRLVDASNATLLAEVRLEGVEALCVYKPTAGERPLWDFPGHTLANREVAMYVLAAATGWDLVPPTTLRADGPFGPGSVQWWIHGDRAHAPDDEESGLPLAEPGAGLVDVVPPGRRPKGWLHVVEAMGWDGDRVALVHADDPDLRRMAVLDAVANNADRKGGHILRGADGRVRGVDHGLTFNEDDKLRTVLWGWAGKPLTPEALDVLARLEADLDGDGELRRGLLGLLERREIQRTAARVRALIRSGRHPRPGGGRPSIPWPAF
;
A
#
# COMPACT_ATOMS: atom_id res chain seq x y z
N MET A 1 -6.22 -31.25 5.48
CA MET A 1 -7.05 -30.04 5.55
C MET A 1 -7.63 -29.80 4.17
N ALA A 2 -8.92 -29.50 4.01
CA ALA A 2 -9.52 -29.30 2.70
C ALA A 2 -8.97 -28.00 2.07
N SER A 3 -8.47 -28.07 0.85
CA SER A 3 -8.11 -26.89 0.07
C SER A 3 -9.34 -25.99 -0.06
N LEU A 4 -9.20 -24.70 0.27
CA LEU A 4 -10.26 -23.71 0.05
C LEU A 4 -10.63 -23.69 -1.44
N PRO A 5 -11.93 -23.69 -1.78
CA PRO A 5 -12.35 -23.54 -3.17
C PRO A 5 -11.87 -22.18 -3.70
N PRO A 6 -11.56 -22.07 -4.99
CA PRO A 6 -11.29 -20.77 -5.60
C PRO A 6 -12.51 -19.87 -5.41
N PRO A 7 -12.32 -18.54 -5.30
CA PRO A 7 -13.43 -17.62 -5.22
C PRO A 7 -14.39 -17.89 -6.38
N THR A 8 -15.66 -18.03 -6.07
CA THR A 8 -16.70 -18.17 -7.09
C THR A 8 -16.67 -16.92 -7.96
N GLY A 9 -16.77 -17.06 -9.27
CA GLY A 9 -16.53 -16.03 -10.29
C GLY A 9 -17.20 -14.66 -10.13
N ALA A 10 -18.11 -14.49 -9.15
CA ALA A 10 -18.76 -13.23 -8.81
C ALA A 10 -17.82 -12.21 -8.14
N ALA A 11 -16.81 -12.67 -7.37
CA ALA A 11 -15.93 -11.75 -6.62
C ALA A 11 -14.89 -11.04 -7.49
N SER A 12 -14.59 -11.54 -8.69
CA SER A 12 -13.60 -10.95 -9.61
C SER A 12 -14.17 -9.83 -10.50
N GLU A 13 -15.49 -9.63 -10.52
CA GLU A 13 -16.19 -8.67 -11.37
C GLU A 13 -16.80 -7.49 -10.60
N LEU A 14 -16.63 -7.45 -9.27
CA LEU A 14 -17.15 -6.36 -8.44
C LEU A 14 -16.41 -5.06 -8.70
N ASP A 15 -17.14 -3.95 -8.77
CA ASP A 15 -16.53 -2.65 -8.70
C ASP A 15 -16.11 -2.29 -7.26
N ASP A 16 -15.34 -1.21 -7.11
CA ASP A 16 -14.83 -0.80 -5.80
C ASP A 16 -15.95 -0.47 -4.80
N SER A 17 -17.09 0.04 -5.26
CA SER A 17 -18.24 0.38 -4.41
C SER A 17 -18.87 -0.88 -3.82
N ASP A 18 -19.10 -1.89 -4.66
CA ASP A 18 -19.63 -3.18 -4.24
C ASP A 18 -18.65 -3.91 -3.31
N ALA A 19 -17.36 -3.89 -3.65
CA ALA A 19 -16.32 -4.46 -2.81
C ALA A 19 -16.27 -3.80 -1.42
N LEU A 20 -16.39 -2.49 -1.34
CA LEU A 20 -16.47 -1.76 -0.07
C LEU A 20 -17.71 -2.12 0.73
N GLU A 21 -18.87 -2.30 0.09
CA GLU A 21 -20.11 -2.72 0.76
C GLU A 21 -19.95 -4.13 1.36
N VAL A 22 -19.38 -5.06 0.59
CA VAL A 22 -19.09 -6.43 1.06
C VAL A 22 -18.15 -6.39 2.26
N LEU A 23 -17.05 -5.64 2.19
CA LEU A 23 -16.10 -5.50 3.29
C LEU A 23 -16.73 -4.86 4.54
N ALA A 24 -17.60 -3.85 4.36
CA ALA A 24 -18.20 -3.11 5.46
C ALA A 24 -19.30 -3.89 6.18
N ARG A 25 -20.13 -4.68 5.47
CA ARG A 25 -21.37 -5.26 5.96
C ARG A 25 -21.39 -6.78 6.01
N GLY A 26 -20.52 -7.45 5.23
CA GLY A 26 -20.49 -8.90 5.13
C GLY A 26 -20.14 -9.58 6.45
N GLU A 27 -20.59 -10.82 6.65
CA GLU A 27 -20.14 -11.66 7.74
C GLU A 27 -18.65 -11.96 7.58
N LEU A 28 -17.85 -11.67 8.63
CA LEU A 28 -16.40 -11.79 8.62
C LEU A 28 -15.94 -12.98 9.45
N GLU A 29 -15.30 -13.95 8.82
CA GLU A 29 -14.76 -15.16 9.46
C GLU A 29 -13.24 -15.20 9.31
N VAL A 30 -12.50 -15.19 10.44
CA VAL A 30 -11.04 -15.28 10.43
C VAL A 30 -10.60 -16.71 10.09
N ARG A 31 -9.72 -16.84 9.10
CA ARG A 31 -9.15 -18.10 8.61
C ARG A 31 -7.77 -18.38 9.18
N GLY A 32 -6.98 -17.34 9.46
CA GLY A 32 -5.63 -17.50 9.99
C GLY A 32 -4.93 -16.18 10.23
N ARG A 33 -3.68 -16.25 10.67
CA ARG A 33 -2.80 -15.09 10.84
C ARG A 33 -1.76 -15.10 9.72
N LEU A 34 -1.53 -13.95 9.10
CA LEU A 34 -0.41 -13.78 8.18
C LEU A 34 0.90 -13.70 8.99
N VAL A 35 1.87 -14.57 8.69
CA VAL A 35 3.02 -14.83 9.53
C VAL A 35 3.95 -13.65 9.36
N ASP A 36 4.62 -13.12 8.87
CA ASP A 36 5.63 -12.06 8.77
C ASP A 36 5.15 -10.61 9.02
N ALA A 37 3.91 -10.45 9.53
CA ALA A 37 3.38 -9.12 9.83
C ALA A 37 3.78 -8.64 11.24
N SER A 38 4.27 -7.41 11.36
CA SER A 38 4.67 -6.79 12.64
C SER A 38 3.49 -6.53 13.59
N ASN A 39 2.29 -6.35 13.04
CA ASN A 39 1.02 -6.21 13.76
C ASN A 39 0.15 -7.46 13.57
N ALA A 40 -0.96 -7.57 14.31
CA ALA A 40 -1.93 -8.63 14.10
C ALA A 40 -2.64 -8.45 12.75
N THR A 41 -2.11 -9.09 11.72
CA THR A 41 -2.69 -9.11 10.37
C THR A 41 -3.32 -10.47 10.14
N LEU A 42 -4.61 -10.50 9.87
CA LEU A 42 -5.41 -11.71 9.78
C LEU A 42 -5.96 -11.89 8.36
N LEU A 43 -5.82 -13.10 7.84
CA LEU A 43 -6.57 -13.54 6.68
C LEU A 43 -8.00 -13.84 7.13
N ALA A 44 -8.97 -13.28 6.46
CA ALA A 44 -10.37 -13.51 6.73
C ALA A 44 -11.15 -13.74 5.43
N GLU A 45 -12.30 -14.35 5.57
CA GLU A 45 -13.30 -14.49 4.52
C GLU A 45 -14.49 -13.60 4.87
N VAL A 46 -15.03 -12.90 3.88
CA VAL A 46 -16.19 -12.03 4.03
C VAL A 46 -17.31 -12.52 3.11
N ARG A 47 -18.55 -12.58 3.63
CA ARG A 47 -19.72 -13.05 2.90
C ARG A 47 -20.87 -12.04 2.99
N LEU A 48 -21.42 -11.65 1.84
CA LEU A 48 -22.60 -10.81 1.74
C LEU A 48 -23.42 -11.18 0.51
N GLU A 49 -24.71 -11.48 0.69
CA GLU A 49 -25.70 -11.68 -0.40
C GLU A 49 -25.25 -12.65 -1.51
N GLY A 50 -24.54 -13.72 -1.13
CA GLY A 50 -24.04 -14.74 -2.08
C GLY A 50 -22.66 -14.41 -2.67
N VAL A 51 -22.08 -13.26 -2.34
CA VAL A 51 -20.66 -12.95 -2.60
C VAL A 51 -19.80 -13.52 -1.49
N GLU A 52 -18.75 -14.26 -1.84
CA GLU A 52 -17.72 -14.75 -0.93
C GLU A 52 -16.37 -14.26 -1.41
N ALA A 53 -15.59 -13.62 -0.53
CA ALA A 53 -14.28 -13.08 -0.89
C ALA A 53 -13.29 -13.19 0.27
N LEU A 54 -12.01 -13.22 -0.07
CA LEU A 54 -10.94 -13.10 0.92
C LEU A 54 -10.63 -11.63 1.19
N CYS A 55 -10.22 -11.35 2.42
CA CYS A 55 -9.79 -10.02 2.84
C CYS A 55 -8.70 -10.10 3.92
N VAL A 56 -7.99 -8.99 4.10
CA VAL A 56 -7.06 -8.79 5.21
C VAL A 56 -7.75 -7.98 6.28
N TYR A 57 -7.86 -8.51 7.50
CA TYR A 57 -8.40 -7.82 8.65
C TYR A 57 -7.27 -7.46 9.62
N LYS A 58 -7.15 -6.18 9.95
CA LYS A 58 -6.16 -5.63 10.89
C LYS A 58 -6.91 -4.99 12.07
N PRO A 59 -7.13 -5.71 13.17
CA PRO A 59 -7.81 -5.18 14.36
C PRO A 59 -6.96 -4.12 15.04
N THR A 60 -7.57 -3.00 15.44
CA THR A 60 -6.91 -1.92 16.19
C THR A 60 -6.29 -2.42 17.51
N ALA A 61 -6.93 -3.39 18.17
CA ALA A 61 -6.39 -4.02 19.38
C ALA A 61 -5.07 -4.76 19.15
N GLY A 62 -4.74 -5.11 17.88
CA GLY A 62 -3.49 -5.77 17.50
C GLY A 62 -2.38 -4.81 17.09
N GLU A 63 -2.62 -3.50 17.10
CA GLU A 63 -1.62 -2.50 16.77
C GLU A 63 -0.57 -2.41 17.88
N ARG A 64 0.71 -2.48 17.50
CA ARG A 64 1.82 -2.21 18.43
C ARG A 64 1.98 -0.71 18.59
N PRO A 65 2.09 -0.20 19.81
CA PRO A 65 2.34 1.22 20.05
C PRO A 65 3.64 1.65 19.37
N LEU A 66 3.56 2.70 18.57
CA LEU A 66 4.71 3.34 17.94
C LEU A 66 4.83 4.76 18.50
N TRP A 67 6.04 5.13 18.96
CA TRP A 67 6.28 6.43 19.59
C TRP A 67 5.99 7.61 18.65
N ASP A 68 6.11 7.38 17.35
CA ASP A 68 5.96 8.37 16.27
C ASP A 68 4.63 8.26 15.50
N PHE A 69 3.79 7.29 15.86
CA PHE A 69 2.40 7.15 15.41
C PHE A 69 1.50 6.89 16.64
N PRO A 70 1.30 7.92 17.50
CA PRO A 70 0.51 7.76 18.72
C PRO A 70 -0.96 7.51 18.41
N GLY A 71 -1.65 6.88 19.33
CA GLY A 71 -3.11 6.86 19.37
C GLY A 71 -3.80 5.72 18.64
N HIS A 72 -3.12 4.60 18.33
CA HIS A 72 -3.78 3.44 17.70
C HIS A 72 -4.58 3.82 16.45
N THR A 73 -3.93 4.50 15.49
CA THR A 73 -4.57 5.04 14.29
C THR A 73 -4.10 4.36 13.00
N LEU A 74 -3.40 3.23 13.08
CA LEU A 74 -2.84 2.58 11.89
C LEU A 74 -3.95 2.08 10.96
N ALA A 75 -5.03 1.51 11.52
CA ALA A 75 -6.20 1.10 10.75
C ALA A 75 -6.85 2.28 9.98
N ASN A 76 -6.94 3.45 10.61
CA ASN A 76 -7.47 4.66 9.95
C ASN A 76 -6.56 5.09 8.78
N ARG A 77 -5.24 4.96 8.92
CA ARG A 77 -4.26 5.31 7.89
C ARG A 77 -4.30 4.37 6.69
N GLU A 78 -4.57 3.09 6.90
CA GLU A 78 -4.85 2.12 5.83
C GLU A 78 -6.03 2.61 4.96
N VAL A 79 -7.14 2.99 5.60
CA VAL A 79 -8.32 3.49 4.89
C VAL A 79 -8.07 4.86 4.26
N ALA A 80 -7.38 5.77 4.96
CA ALA A 80 -7.01 7.08 4.41
C ALA A 80 -6.16 6.96 3.15
N MET A 81 -5.28 5.95 3.09
CA MET A 81 -4.47 5.69 1.90
C MET A 81 -5.31 5.20 0.73
N TYR A 82 -6.32 4.33 0.97
CA TYR A 82 -7.29 3.95 -0.06
C TYR A 82 -8.08 5.17 -0.56
N VAL A 83 -8.61 6.00 0.34
CA VAL A 83 -9.36 7.22 -0.02
C VAL A 83 -8.50 8.16 -0.87
N LEU A 84 -7.23 8.36 -0.51
CA LEU A 84 -6.30 9.15 -1.30
C LEU A 84 -6.02 8.50 -2.68
N ALA A 85 -5.78 7.19 -2.72
CA ALA A 85 -5.49 6.47 -3.95
C ALA A 85 -6.69 6.51 -4.91
N ALA A 86 -7.91 6.28 -4.42
CA ALA A 86 -9.14 6.38 -5.20
C ALA A 86 -9.30 7.77 -5.85
N ALA A 87 -9.02 8.85 -5.11
CA ALA A 87 -9.05 10.21 -5.64
C ALA A 87 -8.04 10.46 -6.77
N THR A 88 -6.97 9.66 -6.89
CA THR A 88 -6.03 9.74 -8.02
C THR A 88 -6.58 9.11 -9.29
N GLY A 89 -7.46 8.12 -9.19
CA GLY A 89 -7.92 7.27 -10.29
C GLY A 89 -6.88 6.26 -10.80
N TRP A 90 -5.81 5.98 -10.02
CA TRP A 90 -4.72 5.08 -10.46
C TRP A 90 -4.90 3.62 -10.08
N ASP A 91 -5.91 3.28 -9.28
CA ASP A 91 -6.17 1.91 -8.79
C ASP A 91 -4.92 1.22 -8.18
N LEU A 92 -4.21 1.95 -7.33
CA LEU A 92 -2.95 1.49 -6.71
C LEU A 92 -3.12 0.88 -5.32
N VAL A 93 -4.28 0.99 -4.72
CA VAL A 93 -4.59 0.44 -3.38
C VAL A 93 -5.90 -0.31 -3.45
N PRO A 94 -5.97 -1.55 -2.96
CA PRO A 94 -7.21 -2.32 -2.97
C PRO A 94 -8.31 -1.65 -2.13
N PRO A 95 -9.60 -1.88 -2.41
CA PRO A 95 -10.70 -1.44 -1.58
C PRO A 95 -10.44 -1.73 -0.11
N THR A 96 -10.52 -0.69 0.73
CA THR A 96 -10.19 -0.75 2.16
C THR A 96 -11.18 0.09 2.96
N THR A 97 -11.77 -0.47 4.01
CA THR A 97 -12.74 0.21 4.86
C THR A 97 -12.47 -0.04 6.34
N LEU A 98 -13.07 0.79 7.22
CA LEU A 98 -13.13 0.52 8.66
C LEU A 98 -14.34 -0.33 8.99
N ARG A 99 -14.16 -1.24 9.95
CA ARG A 99 -15.25 -1.97 10.60
C ARG A 99 -15.21 -1.75 12.10
N ALA A 100 -16.37 -1.54 12.71
CA ALA A 100 -16.52 -1.43 14.16
C ALA A 100 -16.74 -2.79 14.83
N ASP A 101 -17.24 -3.78 14.09
CA ASP A 101 -17.78 -5.05 14.55
C ASP A 101 -16.98 -6.28 14.07
N GLY A 102 -15.68 -6.13 13.85
CA GLY A 102 -14.83 -7.27 13.50
C GLY A 102 -14.70 -8.30 14.64
N PRO A 103 -14.33 -9.56 14.34
CA PRO A 103 -14.21 -10.64 15.34
C PRO A 103 -13.28 -10.34 16.52
N PHE A 104 -12.31 -9.46 16.32
CA PHE A 104 -11.39 -8.97 17.36
C PHE A 104 -11.55 -7.47 17.63
N GLY A 105 -12.74 -6.92 17.39
CA GLY A 105 -13.06 -5.52 17.58
C GLY A 105 -12.88 -4.62 16.35
N PRO A 106 -12.86 -3.30 16.54
CA PRO A 106 -12.67 -2.37 15.43
C PRO A 106 -11.36 -2.60 14.69
N GLY A 107 -11.35 -2.34 13.37
CA GLY A 107 -10.13 -2.43 12.56
C GLY A 107 -10.36 -2.07 11.11
N SER A 108 -9.30 -2.13 10.30
CA SER A 108 -9.39 -2.01 8.85
C SER A 108 -9.58 -3.38 8.21
N VAL A 109 -10.35 -3.40 7.12
CA VAL A 109 -10.55 -4.58 6.27
C VAL A 109 -10.23 -4.18 4.83
N GLN A 110 -9.33 -4.92 4.20
CA GLN A 110 -8.84 -4.66 2.84
C GLN A 110 -9.11 -5.86 1.94
N TRP A 111 -9.55 -5.60 0.72
CA TRP A 111 -9.76 -6.63 -0.30
C TRP A 111 -8.47 -7.39 -0.59
N TRP A 112 -8.56 -8.72 -0.68
CA TRP A 112 -7.41 -9.57 -0.95
C TRP A 112 -6.98 -9.47 -2.41
N ILE A 113 -5.67 -9.37 -2.65
CA ILE A 113 -5.09 -9.44 -3.99
C ILE A 113 -4.69 -10.88 -4.26
N HIS A 114 -5.40 -11.52 -5.17
CA HIS A 114 -5.03 -12.85 -5.65
C HIS A 114 -3.81 -12.73 -6.57
N GLY A 115 -2.77 -13.51 -6.29
CA GLY A 115 -1.61 -13.63 -7.16
C GLY A 115 -1.92 -14.41 -8.44
N ASP A 116 -1.06 -14.29 -9.43
CA ASP A 116 -1.10 -15.12 -10.63
C ASP A 116 -0.63 -16.54 -10.25
N ARG A 117 -1.53 -17.53 -10.40
CA ARG A 117 -1.25 -18.94 -10.10
C ARG A 117 -0.08 -19.51 -10.89
N ALA A 118 0.27 -18.93 -12.03
CA ALA A 118 1.37 -19.41 -12.87
C ALA A 118 2.75 -19.04 -12.32
N HIS A 119 2.84 -18.05 -11.42
CA HIS A 119 4.11 -17.48 -10.95
C HIS A 119 4.19 -17.31 -9.43
N ALA A 120 3.12 -17.62 -8.68
CA ALA A 120 3.13 -17.50 -7.23
C ALA A 120 3.67 -18.78 -6.60
N PRO A 121 4.61 -18.69 -5.62
CA PRO A 121 4.91 -19.83 -4.78
C PRO A 121 3.63 -20.24 -4.03
N ASP A 122 3.31 -21.51 -4.05
CA ASP A 122 2.25 -22.06 -3.20
C ASP A 122 2.66 -21.82 -1.73
N ASP A 123 1.82 -21.12 -0.98
CA ASP A 123 1.93 -21.17 0.46
C ASP A 123 1.45 -22.58 0.89
N GLU A 124 2.41 -23.45 1.21
CA GLU A 124 2.13 -24.83 1.57
C GLU A 124 1.20 -24.95 2.79
N GLU A 125 1.13 -23.91 3.63
CA GLU A 125 0.32 -23.90 4.86
C GLU A 125 -1.13 -23.41 4.61
N SER A 126 -1.33 -22.44 3.74
CA SER A 126 -2.68 -21.90 3.41
C SER A 126 -3.28 -22.50 2.13
N GLY A 127 -2.46 -23.05 1.24
CA GLY A 127 -2.89 -23.52 -0.08
C GLY A 127 -3.38 -22.40 -1.00
N LEU A 128 -3.10 -21.13 -0.68
CA LEU A 128 -3.48 -19.96 -1.44
C LEU A 128 -2.30 -19.47 -2.28
N PRO A 129 -2.49 -19.16 -3.56
CA PRO A 129 -1.47 -18.49 -4.34
C PRO A 129 -1.27 -17.06 -3.81
N LEU A 130 -0.15 -16.82 -3.14
CA LEU A 130 0.25 -15.49 -2.72
C LEU A 130 0.76 -14.70 -3.92
N ALA A 131 0.49 -13.40 -3.94
CA ALA A 131 1.12 -12.52 -4.91
C ALA A 131 2.64 -12.44 -4.62
N GLU A 132 3.46 -12.52 -5.65
CA GLU A 132 4.92 -12.47 -5.52
C GLU A 132 5.36 -11.15 -4.86
N PRO A 133 6.11 -11.18 -3.75
CA PRO A 133 6.67 -9.99 -3.13
C PRO A 133 7.53 -9.21 -4.12
N GLY A 134 7.34 -7.89 -4.19
CA GLY A 134 8.02 -7.04 -5.19
C GLY A 134 7.43 -7.15 -6.59
N ALA A 135 6.42 -7.98 -6.80
CA ALA A 135 5.71 -8.17 -8.07
C ALA A 135 6.65 -8.48 -9.27
N GLY A 136 7.85 -9.02 -9.01
CA GLY A 136 8.90 -9.14 -10.03
C GLY A 136 9.39 -7.77 -10.55
N LEU A 137 9.12 -6.68 -9.83
CA LEU A 137 9.44 -5.30 -10.21
C LEU A 137 10.43 -4.61 -9.26
N VAL A 138 10.66 -5.17 -8.09
CA VAL A 138 11.67 -4.73 -7.11
C VAL A 138 12.54 -5.93 -6.76
N ASP A 139 13.85 -5.75 -6.70
CA ASP A 139 14.77 -6.86 -6.44
C ASP A 139 16.08 -6.38 -5.79
N VAL A 140 16.78 -7.32 -5.17
CA VAL A 140 18.11 -7.16 -4.63
C VAL A 140 19.08 -8.01 -5.47
N VAL A 141 19.96 -7.34 -6.20
CA VAL A 141 20.85 -7.99 -7.16
C VAL A 141 22.33 -7.77 -6.81
N PRO A 142 23.27 -8.61 -7.26
CA PRO A 142 24.69 -8.32 -7.17
C PRO A 142 25.04 -6.99 -7.87
N PRO A 143 26.03 -6.21 -7.38
CA PRO A 143 26.43 -4.96 -8.02
C PRO A 143 26.76 -5.15 -9.50
N GLY A 144 26.26 -4.26 -10.33
CA GLY A 144 26.46 -4.34 -11.79
C GLY A 144 25.59 -5.36 -12.54
N ARG A 145 24.74 -6.13 -11.84
CA ARG A 145 23.82 -7.09 -12.43
C ARG A 145 22.39 -6.57 -12.61
N ARG A 146 22.21 -5.25 -12.56
CA ARG A 146 20.90 -4.61 -12.75
C ARG A 146 20.30 -5.00 -14.12
N PRO A 147 19.04 -5.50 -14.15
CA PRO A 147 18.36 -5.81 -15.40
C PRO A 147 18.23 -4.57 -16.31
N LYS A 148 18.18 -4.80 -17.60
CA LYS A 148 17.96 -3.71 -18.57
C LYS A 148 16.59 -3.07 -18.34
N GLY A 149 16.53 -1.74 -18.33
CA GLY A 149 15.28 -1.00 -18.06
C GLY A 149 14.94 -0.84 -16.57
N TRP A 150 15.81 -1.31 -15.66
CA TRP A 150 15.64 -1.13 -14.22
C TRP A 150 16.41 0.09 -13.71
N LEU A 151 15.99 0.63 -12.60
CA LEU A 151 16.59 1.79 -11.95
C LEU A 151 17.32 1.36 -10.68
N HIS A 152 18.48 1.97 -10.44
CA HIS A 152 19.25 1.77 -9.22
C HIS A 152 18.67 2.64 -8.10
N VAL A 153 18.58 2.06 -6.90
CA VAL A 153 18.10 2.73 -5.69
C VAL A 153 19.26 3.01 -4.74
N VAL A 154 19.90 1.96 -4.26
CA VAL A 154 21.02 2.06 -3.28
C VAL A 154 21.88 0.80 -3.34
N GLU A 155 23.17 0.94 -3.02
CA GLU A 155 24.03 -0.19 -2.69
C GLU A 155 24.00 -0.44 -1.17
N ALA A 156 24.01 -1.71 -0.76
CA ALA A 156 24.00 -2.12 0.62
C ALA A 156 24.89 -3.35 0.83
N MET A 157 25.03 -3.77 2.09
CA MET A 157 25.58 -5.08 2.44
C MET A 157 24.44 -6.06 2.67
N GLY A 158 24.48 -7.21 2.01
CA GLY A 158 23.58 -8.32 2.25
C GLY A 158 23.82 -8.99 3.60
N TRP A 159 22.95 -9.92 3.97
CA TRP A 159 23.05 -10.67 5.24
C TRP A 159 24.29 -11.55 5.35
N ASP A 160 24.78 -12.02 4.23
CA ASP A 160 26.01 -12.84 4.05
C ASP A 160 27.29 -11.99 3.99
N GLY A 161 27.18 -10.67 4.05
CA GLY A 161 28.28 -9.72 3.97
C GLY A 161 28.69 -9.35 2.55
N ASP A 162 28.01 -9.85 1.52
CA ASP A 162 28.24 -9.48 0.14
C ASP A 162 27.62 -8.12 -0.21
N ARG A 163 28.23 -7.42 -1.16
CA ARG A 163 27.64 -6.17 -1.68
C ARG A 163 26.47 -6.50 -2.57
N VAL A 164 25.36 -5.78 -2.36
CA VAL A 164 24.13 -5.90 -3.14
C VAL A 164 23.64 -4.52 -3.57
N ALA A 165 22.80 -4.49 -4.59
CA ALA A 165 22.11 -3.29 -5.05
C ALA A 165 20.60 -3.53 -5.01
N LEU A 166 19.87 -2.65 -4.33
CA LEU A 166 18.42 -2.56 -4.46
C LEU A 166 18.09 -1.86 -5.78
N VAL A 167 17.21 -2.47 -6.54
CA VAL A 167 16.81 -2.00 -7.87
C VAL A 167 15.31 -2.16 -8.06
N HIS A 168 14.70 -1.37 -8.96
CA HIS A 168 13.32 -1.59 -9.38
C HIS A 168 13.15 -1.31 -10.87
N ALA A 169 12.12 -1.88 -11.50
CA ALA A 169 11.77 -1.63 -12.88
C ALA A 169 11.39 -0.16 -13.13
N ASP A 170 11.63 0.34 -14.34
CA ASP A 170 11.05 1.62 -14.81
C ASP A 170 9.62 1.37 -15.31
N ASP A 171 8.75 1.05 -14.38
CA ASP A 171 7.35 0.68 -14.58
C ASP A 171 6.43 1.86 -14.26
N PRO A 172 5.38 2.15 -15.08
CA PRO A 172 4.51 3.30 -14.87
C PRO A 172 3.70 3.25 -13.58
N ASP A 173 3.26 2.07 -13.13
CA ASP A 173 2.48 1.95 -11.90
C ASP A 173 3.36 2.11 -10.65
N LEU A 174 4.61 1.60 -10.69
CA LEU A 174 5.59 1.92 -9.65
C LEU A 174 5.90 3.40 -9.59
N ARG A 175 5.96 4.09 -10.74
CA ARG A 175 6.22 5.52 -10.80
C ARG A 175 5.06 6.34 -10.23
N ARG A 176 3.81 5.95 -10.49
CA ARG A 176 2.61 6.51 -9.86
C ARG A 176 2.61 6.25 -8.35
N MET A 177 2.96 5.02 -7.93
CA MET A 177 3.06 4.64 -6.52
C MET A 177 4.11 5.48 -5.78
N ALA A 178 5.25 5.77 -6.40
CA ALA A 178 6.27 6.67 -5.81
C ALA A 178 5.73 8.09 -5.58
N VAL A 179 4.84 8.60 -6.45
CA VAL A 179 4.16 9.89 -6.24
C VAL A 179 3.14 9.78 -5.10
N LEU A 180 2.34 8.72 -5.09
CA LEU A 180 1.34 8.46 -4.04
C LEU A 180 1.99 8.34 -2.66
N ASP A 181 3.11 7.58 -2.54
CA ASP A 181 3.91 7.47 -1.32
C ASP A 181 4.45 8.83 -0.85
N ALA A 182 4.89 9.67 -1.79
CA ALA A 182 5.39 11.01 -1.47
C ALA A 182 4.29 11.94 -0.94
N VAL A 183 3.08 11.88 -1.50
CA VAL A 183 1.91 12.64 -1.04
C VAL A 183 1.50 12.17 0.36
N ALA A 184 1.34 10.85 0.54
CA ALA A 184 0.96 10.24 1.81
C ALA A 184 2.10 10.20 2.83
N ASN A 185 3.34 10.56 2.46
CA ASN A 185 4.51 10.45 3.33
C ASN A 185 4.69 9.03 3.90
N ASN A 186 4.62 8.03 3.04
CA ASN A 186 4.74 6.64 3.45
C ASN A 186 6.11 6.36 4.07
N ALA A 187 6.13 5.90 5.31
CA ALA A 187 7.37 5.66 6.06
C ALA A 187 7.89 4.22 5.97
N ASP A 188 7.22 3.34 5.20
CA ASP A 188 7.59 1.91 5.16
C ASP A 188 7.22 1.21 3.83
N ARG A 189 7.41 1.86 2.67
CA ARG A 189 7.20 1.19 1.38
C ARG A 189 8.32 0.19 1.12
N LYS A 190 8.08 -1.07 1.41
CA LYS A 190 8.96 -2.22 1.13
C LYS A 190 8.65 -2.85 -0.23
N GLY A 191 9.58 -3.67 -0.74
CA GLY A 191 9.33 -4.52 -1.90
C GLY A 191 8.15 -5.46 -1.67
N GLY A 192 8.09 -6.11 -0.51
CA GLY A 192 7.00 -7.02 -0.14
C GLY A 192 5.61 -6.36 -0.04
N HIS A 193 5.53 -5.02 0.03
CA HIS A 193 4.27 -4.29 0.02
C HIS A 193 3.78 -3.93 -1.40
N ILE A 194 4.46 -4.41 -2.44
CA ILE A 194 4.12 -4.21 -3.85
C ILE A 194 3.70 -5.57 -4.40
N LEU A 195 2.45 -5.68 -4.83
CA LEU A 195 1.86 -6.92 -5.29
C LEU A 195 1.34 -6.78 -6.71
N ARG A 196 1.50 -7.83 -7.51
CA ARG A 196 0.86 -7.95 -8.82
C ARG A 196 -0.32 -8.90 -8.70
N GLY A 197 -1.51 -8.41 -8.99
CA GLY A 197 -2.71 -9.24 -9.03
C GLY A 197 -2.77 -10.15 -10.25
N ALA A 198 -3.64 -11.15 -10.20
CA ALA A 198 -3.96 -12.02 -11.34
C ALA A 198 -4.52 -11.23 -12.55
N ASP A 199 -5.06 -10.02 -12.32
CA ASP A 199 -5.49 -9.05 -13.33
C ASP A 199 -4.31 -8.30 -13.99
N GLY A 200 -3.07 -8.60 -13.58
CA GLY A 200 -1.84 -7.98 -14.06
C GLY A 200 -1.56 -6.58 -13.48
N ARG A 201 -2.45 -6.01 -12.68
CA ARG A 201 -2.30 -4.68 -12.08
C ARG A 201 -1.36 -4.72 -10.87
N VAL A 202 -0.62 -3.64 -10.69
CA VAL A 202 0.30 -3.47 -9.55
C VAL A 202 -0.38 -2.64 -8.48
N ARG A 203 -0.47 -3.19 -7.27
CA ARG A 203 -1.07 -2.51 -6.12
C ARG A 203 -0.13 -2.52 -4.92
N GLY A 204 -0.26 -1.49 -4.09
CA GLY A 204 0.41 -1.39 -2.81
C GLY A 204 -0.49 -1.80 -1.67
N VAL A 205 0.10 -2.41 -0.64
CA VAL A 205 -0.56 -2.80 0.62
C VAL A 205 0.26 -2.31 1.81
N ASP A 206 -0.24 -2.51 3.02
CA ASP A 206 0.40 -2.17 4.30
C ASP A 206 0.76 -0.68 4.44
N HIS A 207 -0.27 0.14 4.55
CA HIS A 207 -0.18 1.60 4.55
C HIS A 207 -0.37 2.23 5.95
N GLY A 208 -0.28 1.46 7.02
CA GLY A 208 -0.47 1.95 8.37
C GLY A 208 0.51 3.05 8.78
N LEU A 209 1.70 3.12 8.17
CA LEU A 209 2.74 4.11 8.48
C LEU A 209 2.77 5.26 7.47
N THR A 210 1.60 5.91 7.28
CA THR A 210 1.42 7.03 6.33
C THR A 210 0.92 8.29 7.06
N PHE A 211 0.89 9.41 6.36
CA PHE A 211 0.32 10.71 6.78
C PHE A 211 0.93 11.37 8.01
N ASN A 212 2.09 10.92 8.49
CA ASN A 212 2.74 11.59 9.60
C ASN A 212 3.00 13.08 9.30
N GLU A 213 2.89 13.95 10.32
CA GLU A 213 3.17 15.39 10.19
C GLU A 213 4.62 15.67 9.83
N ASP A 214 5.55 14.92 10.42
CA ASP A 214 6.99 14.99 10.10
C ASP A 214 7.27 14.32 8.75
N ASP A 215 8.25 14.82 8.02
CA ASP A 215 8.69 14.22 6.77
C ASP A 215 9.48 12.93 7.05
N LYS A 216 8.87 11.79 6.72
CA LYS A 216 9.37 10.43 7.03
C LYS A 216 9.39 9.51 5.84
N LEU A 217 9.28 10.02 4.62
CA LEU A 217 9.22 9.19 3.42
C LEU A 217 10.38 8.19 3.38
N ARG A 218 10.05 6.89 3.42
CA ARG A 218 10.96 5.76 3.24
C ARG A 218 10.35 4.82 2.22
N THR A 219 11.06 4.61 1.14
CA THR A 219 10.54 3.81 0.03
C THR A 219 11.67 3.11 -0.71
N VAL A 220 11.39 1.95 -1.28
CA VAL A 220 12.27 1.27 -2.24
C VAL A 220 12.20 1.89 -3.64
N LEU A 221 11.37 2.91 -3.87
CA LEU A 221 11.07 3.48 -5.19
C LEU A 221 11.85 4.78 -5.50
N TRP A 222 13.08 4.91 -4.98
CA TRP A 222 13.91 6.11 -5.20
C TRP A 222 14.57 6.21 -6.59
N GLY A 223 14.41 5.25 -7.47
CA GLY A 223 15.05 5.29 -8.80
C GLY A 223 14.66 6.50 -9.67
N TRP A 224 13.54 7.18 -9.36
CA TRP A 224 13.14 8.44 -10.00
C TRP A 224 13.52 9.69 -9.20
N ALA A 225 14.27 9.59 -8.11
CA ALA A 225 14.61 10.74 -7.26
C ALA A 225 15.15 11.93 -8.09
N GLY A 226 14.46 13.08 -7.98
CA GLY A 226 14.80 14.30 -8.73
C GLY A 226 14.49 14.29 -10.22
N LYS A 227 13.97 13.20 -10.78
CA LYS A 227 13.48 13.18 -12.18
C LYS A 227 12.16 13.97 -12.31
N PRO A 228 11.85 14.53 -13.48
CA PRO A 228 10.57 15.21 -13.70
C PRO A 228 9.38 14.28 -13.41
N LEU A 229 8.32 14.84 -12.86
CA LEU A 229 7.01 14.18 -12.80
C LEU A 229 6.44 14.06 -14.23
N THR A 230 5.56 13.08 -14.45
CA THR A 230 4.82 12.98 -15.71
C THR A 230 3.74 14.06 -15.79
N PRO A 231 3.33 14.49 -16.99
CA PRO A 231 2.19 15.40 -17.14
C PRO A 231 0.93 14.86 -16.46
N GLU A 232 0.62 13.58 -16.62
CA GLU A 232 -0.48 12.90 -15.94
C GLU A 232 -0.41 13.08 -14.39
N ALA A 233 0.77 12.84 -13.80
CA ALA A 233 0.94 12.99 -12.35
C ALA A 233 0.73 14.45 -11.90
N LEU A 234 1.16 15.44 -12.68
CA LEU A 234 0.92 16.86 -12.40
C LEU A 234 -0.57 17.21 -12.46
N ASP A 235 -1.30 16.68 -13.45
CA ASP A 235 -2.75 16.88 -13.57
C ASP A 235 -3.51 16.25 -12.39
N VAL A 236 -3.11 15.05 -11.97
CA VAL A 236 -3.66 14.40 -10.77
C VAL A 236 -3.37 15.24 -9.53
N LEU A 237 -2.13 15.66 -9.31
CA LEU A 237 -1.76 16.48 -8.16
C LEU A 237 -2.53 17.81 -8.11
N ALA A 238 -2.80 18.46 -9.25
CA ALA A 238 -3.59 19.68 -9.31
C ALA A 238 -5.06 19.44 -8.88
N ARG A 239 -5.65 18.29 -9.26
CA ARG A 239 -6.99 17.91 -8.78
C ARG A 239 -6.99 17.64 -7.27
N LEU A 240 -5.99 16.91 -6.77
CA LEU A 240 -5.87 16.63 -5.33
C LEU A 240 -5.67 17.93 -4.52
N GLU A 241 -4.88 18.90 -5.04
CA GLU A 241 -4.72 20.21 -4.39
C GLU A 241 -6.06 20.94 -4.25
N ALA A 242 -6.81 21.03 -5.34
CA ALA A 242 -8.11 21.70 -5.35
C ALA A 242 -9.10 21.05 -4.36
N ASP A 243 -9.10 19.73 -4.28
CA ASP A 243 -9.98 18.95 -3.42
C ASP A 243 -9.58 19.04 -1.93
N LEU A 244 -8.28 19.12 -1.64
CA LEU A 244 -7.76 19.26 -0.28
C LEU A 244 -7.88 20.69 0.27
N ASP A 245 -7.77 21.71 -0.57
CA ASP A 245 -7.87 23.13 -0.18
C ASP A 245 -9.33 23.59 -0.04
N GLY A 246 -10.25 22.97 -0.77
CA GLY A 246 -11.68 23.24 -0.71
C GLY A 246 -12.42 22.40 0.34
N ASP A 247 -13.70 22.18 0.08
CA ASP A 247 -14.55 21.22 0.80
C ASP A 247 -14.87 20.03 -0.12
N GLY A 248 -13.81 19.48 -0.74
CA GLY A 248 -13.92 18.43 -1.71
C GLY A 248 -14.16 17.04 -1.07
N GLU A 249 -14.44 16.06 -1.90
CA GLU A 249 -14.75 14.71 -1.45
C GLU A 249 -13.56 14.05 -0.75
N LEU A 250 -12.36 14.18 -1.30
CA LEU A 250 -11.12 13.68 -0.68
C LEU A 250 -10.94 14.26 0.73
N ARG A 251 -11.05 15.58 0.88
CA ARG A 251 -10.90 16.22 2.18
C ARG A 251 -11.93 15.72 3.19
N ARG A 252 -13.19 15.60 2.78
CA ARG A 252 -14.27 15.07 3.65
C ARG A 252 -14.00 13.62 4.06
N GLY A 253 -13.56 12.77 3.12
CA GLY A 253 -13.19 11.38 3.40
C GLY A 253 -12.03 11.25 4.39
N LEU A 254 -11.04 12.15 4.31
CA LEU A 254 -9.89 12.12 5.22
C LEU A 254 -10.20 12.68 6.62
N LEU A 255 -11.18 13.61 6.77
CA LEU A 255 -11.49 14.27 8.06
C LEU A 255 -11.99 13.31 9.15
N GLY A 256 -12.55 12.16 8.79
CA GLY A 256 -12.96 11.12 9.75
C GLY A 256 -11.85 10.14 10.12
N LEU A 257 -10.72 10.19 9.44
CA LEU A 257 -9.64 9.20 9.52
C LEU A 257 -8.33 9.78 10.07
N LEU A 258 -8.06 11.05 9.78
CA LEU A 258 -6.80 11.73 10.07
C LEU A 258 -7.03 13.01 10.86
N GLU A 259 -6.00 13.43 11.60
CA GLU A 259 -5.97 14.73 12.25
C GLU A 259 -5.90 15.87 11.21
N ARG A 260 -6.49 17.03 11.55
CA ARG A 260 -6.49 18.20 10.65
C ARG A 260 -5.10 18.63 10.20
N ARG A 261 -4.10 18.49 11.08
CA ARG A 261 -2.71 18.82 10.77
C ARG A 261 -2.11 17.85 9.75
N GLU A 262 -2.42 16.56 9.84
CA GLU A 262 -1.97 15.54 8.88
C GLU A 262 -2.51 15.83 7.48
N ILE A 263 -3.80 16.22 7.37
CA ILE A 263 -4.42 16.63 6.11
C ILE A 263 -3.75 17.90 5.55
N GLN A 264 -3.47 18.91 6.41
CA GLN A 264 -2.76 20.13 6.01
C GLN A 264 -1.34 19.84 5.51
N ARG A 265 -0.62 18.91 6.17
CA ARG A 265 0.72 18.46 5.75
C ARG A 265 0.64 17.71 4.41
N THR A 266 -0.38 16.88 4.20
CA THR A 266 -0.63 16.21 2.92
C THR A 266 -0.83 17.22 1.80
N ALA A 267 -1.70 18.22 1.98
CA ALA A 267 -1.90 19.30 1.02
C ALA A 267 -0.59 20.09 0.76
N ALA A 268 0.22 20.32 1.80
CA ALA A 268 1.51 20.98 1.64
C ALA A 268 2.49 20.16 0.79
N ARG A 269 2.51 18.81 0.92
CA ARG A 269 3.32 17.90 0.09
C ARG A 269 2.86 17.91 -1.37
N VAL A 270 1.55 17.88 -1.61
CA VAL A 270 0.99 18.03 -2.97
C VAL A 270 1.48 19.33 -3.62
N ARG A 271 1.34 20.46 -2.94
CA ARG A 271 1.83 21.77 -3.43
C ARG A 271 3.35 21.78 -3.67
N ALA A 272 4.12 21.12 -2.83
CA ALA A 272 5.57 21.03 -2.99
C ALA A 272 5.96 20.23 -4.24
N LEU A 273 5.26 19.10 -4.51
CA LEU A 273 5.45 18.30 -5.73
C LEU A 273 5.09 19.08 -6.99
N ILE A 274 3.97 19.80 -7.01
CA ILE A 274 3.55 20.65 -8.13
C ILE A 274 4.61 21.72 -8.39
N ARG A 275 5.02 22.48 -7.36
CA ARG A 275 6.01 23.55 -7.51
C ARG A 275 7.37 23.06 -8.00
N SER A 276 7.81 21.87 -7.54
CA SER A 276 9.08 21.32 -7.97
C SER A 276 9.02 20.69 -9.37
N GLY A 277 7.86 20.18 -9.76
CA GLY A 277 7.65 19.38 -10.97
C GLY A 277 8.48 18.10 -10.99
N ARG A 278 8.98 17.63 -9.83
CA ARG A 278 9.95 16.53 -9.72
C ARG A 278 9.62 15.58 -8.59
N HIS A 279 9.97 14.31 -8.77
CA HIS A 279 10.01 13.35 -7.67
C HIS A 279 10.93 13.87 -6.55
N PRO A 280 10.58 13.65 -5.27
CA PRO A 280 11.41 14.08 -4.15
C PRO A 280 12.77 13.37 -4.17
N ARG A 281 13.73 13.90 -3.39
CA ARG A 281 15.02 13.25 -3.14
C ARG A 281 15.05 12.72 -1.71
N PRO A 282 15.83 11.64 -1.44
CA PRO A 282 16.08 11.20 -0.07
C PRO A 282 16.55 12.35 0.80
N GLY A 283 15.96 12.49 2.01
CA GLY A 283 16.40 13.45 3.01
C GLY A 283 17.71 13.03 3.68
N GLY A 284 18.56 14.01 4.06
CA GLY A 284 19.91 13.74 4.62
C GLY A 284 19.97 13.39 6.11
N GLY A 285 18.86 13.30 6.84
CA GLY A 285 18.89 13.19 8.31
C GLY A 285 18.35 11.87 8.89
N ARG A 286 17.75 11.02 8.07
CA ARG A 286 17.12 9.73 8.49
C ARG A 286 17.31 8.67 7.41
N PRO A 287 17.26 7.38 7.76
CA PRO A 287 17.22 6.31 6.75
C PRO A 287 16.06 6.57 5.78
N SER A 288 16.35 6.57 4.47
CA SER A 288 15.37 6.81 3.41
C SER A 288 14.76 5.53 2.84
N ILE A 289 15.33 4.37 3.21
CA ILE A 289 14.87 3.04 2.85
C ILE A 289 14.33 2.36 4.11
N PRO A 290 13.18 1.69 4.06
CA PRO A 290 12.71 0.86 5.17
C PRO A 290 13.64 -0.35 5.37
N TRP A 291 13.70 -0.86 6.59
CA TRP A 291 14.48 -2.04 6.90
C TRP A 291 13.63 -3.09 7.63
N PRO A 292 13.63 -4.37 7.20
CA PRO A 292 14.20 -4.84 5.93
C PRO A 292 13.51 -4.21 4.72
N ALA A 293 14.17 -4.26 3.53
CA ALA A 293 13.62 -3.68 2.31
C ALA A 293 12.51 -4.54 1.67
N PHE A 294 12.40 -5.82 2.11
CA PHE A 294 11.36 -6.79 1.79
C PHE A 294 10.71 -7.32 3.05
#